data_97a97de5db697240ce093cf885d79759
#
_entry.id   97a97de5db697240ce093cf885d79759
#
_cell.length_a   1.000
_cell.length_b   1.000
_cell.length_c   1.000
_cell.angle_alpha   90.00
_cell.angle_beta   90.00
_cell.angle_gamma   90.00
#
_symmetry.space_group_name_H-M   'P 1'
#
loop_
_entity.id
_entity.type
_entity.pdbx_description
1 polymer ?
#
loop_
_entity_poly.entity_id
_entity_poly.type
_entity_poly.pdbx_seq_one_letter_code
_entity_poly.pdbx_strand_id
1 'polypeptide(L)'
;MNRREFIKISSLGTVIAGSGIMSIPALAEADSITKLTILHTNDWHSRIEAFPMDGSRYQGLGGFAERAELVKKIREENTNVLLLDCGDVIQGTPYFNFFKGETEFKLMNYLNYDAFTLGNHDFDGGLEQLAKNIKDYPINLLNSNYDLRNTPLGELNKQYQVFKFEHIKVGVFG
;
A
#
# COMPACT_ATOMS: atom_id res chain seq x y z
N MET A 1 17.72 -17.96 11.53
CA MET A 1 18.76 -17.51 12.48
C MET A 1 18.06 -17.02 13.75
N ASN A 2 18.36 -17.61 14.91
CA ASN A 2 17.72 -17.18 16.16
C ASN A 2 18.55 -16.07 16.85
N ARG A 3 17.95 -15.35 17.84
CA ARG A 3 18.62 -14.24 18.53
C ARG A 3 19.99 -14.60 19.15
N ARG A 4 20.18 -15.83 19.58
CA ARG A 4 21.43 -16.31 20.17
C ARG A 4 22.53 -16.51 19.12
N GLU A 5 22.18 -16.94 17.92
CA GLU A 5 23.13 -17.08 16.82
C GLU A 5 23.58 -15.72 16.29
N PHE A 6 22.65 -14.75 16.21
CA PHE A 6 22.98 -13.39 15.86
C PHE A 6 23.99 -12.75 16.82
N ILE A 7 23.77 -12.91 18.13
CA ILE A 7 24.69 -12.38 19.17
C ILE A 7 26.05 -13.07 19.14
N LYS A 8 26.11 -14.37 18.85
CA LYS A 8 27.39 -15.11 18.75
C LYS A 8 28.24 -14.68 17.55
N ILE A 9 27.59 -14.39 16.42
CA ILE A 9 28.30 -13.93 15.21
C ILE A 9 28.79 -12.49 15.40
N SER A 10 28.06 -11.63 16.09
CA SER A 10 28.45 -10.25 16.37
C SER A 10 29.59 -10.15 17.38
N SER A 11 29.77 -11.13 18.28
CA SER A 11 30.82 -11.14 19.29
C SER A 11 32.18 -11.72 18.79
N LEU A 12 32.20 -12.44 17.67
CA LEU A 12 33.45 -12.97 17.09
C LEU A 12 34.27 -11.90 16.35
N GLY A 13 33.66 -10.76 16.01
CA GLY A 13 34.35 -9.65 15.34
C GLY A 13 35.27 -8.80 16.22
N THR A 14 35.25 -8.99 17.55
CA THR A 14 35.92 -8.06 18.49
C THR A 14 37.22 -8.60 19.11
N VAL A 15 37.66 -9.81 18.78
CA VAL A 15 38.80 -10.46 19.46
C VAL A 15 40.08 -10.56 18.61
N ILE A 16 40.09 -10.02 17.39
CA ILE A 16 41.33 -10.04 16.55
C ILE A 16 41.91 -8.62 16.37
N ALA A 17 42.09 -7.91 17.46
CA ALA A 17 42.80 -6.63 17.47
C ALA A 17 44.10 -6.68 18.31
N GLY A 18 44.80 -7.79 18.29
CA GLY A 18 45.97 -7.97 19.19
C GLY A 18 47.23 -8.61 18.60
N SER A 19 47.30 -8.96 17.32
CA SER A 19 48.56 -9.43 16.73
C SER A 19 48.66 -9.02 15.26
N GLY A 20 49.74 -8.32 14.95
CA GLY A 20 49.97 -7.65 13.69
C GLY A 20 49.91 -8.56 12.46
N ILE A 21 49.55 -7.94 11.37
CA ILE A 21 49.73 -8.33 9.97
C ILE A 21 48.95 -9.57 9.52
N MET A 22 47.70 -9.35 9.21
CA MET A 22 47.08 -9.83 7.98
C MET A 22 45.99 -8.82 7.63
N SER A 23 46.19 -8.04 6.59
CA SER A 23 45.12 -7.31 5.91
C SER A 23 44.19 -8.35 5.29
N ILE A 24 43.25 -8.86 6.06
CA ILE A 24 42.06 -9.46 5.53
C ILE A 24 41.36 -8.28 4.85
N PRO A 25 41.15 -8.29 3.51
CA PRO A 25 40.26 -7.33 2.94
C PRO A 25 38.95 -7.54 3.70
N ALA A 26 38.52 -6.54 4.43
CA ALA A 26 37.20 -6.51 4.99
C ALA A 26 36.25 -6.49 3.79
N LEU A 27 35.89 -7.67 3.31
CA LEU A 27 34.65 -7.92 2.60
C LEU A 27 33.53 -7.80 3.63
N ALA A 28 33.45 -6.65 4.29
CA ALA A 28 32.22 -6.10 4.66
C ALA A 28 31.60 -5.63 3.33
N GLU A 29 30.99 -6.55 2.58
CA GLU A 29 29.78 -6.16 1.85
C GLU A 29 28.94 -5.48 2.92
N ALA A 30 28.92 -4.16 2.90
CA ALA A 30 27.94 -3.40 3.63
C ALA A 30 26.63 -3.94 3.09
N ASP A 31 25.98 -4.82 3.86
CA ASP A 31 24.62 -5.27 3.54
C ASP A 31 23.83 -4.00 3.29
N SER A 32 23.58 -3.71 2.02
CA SER A 32 22.93 -2.48 1.63
C SER A 32 21.52 -2.56 2.19
N ILE A 33 21.26 -1.75 3.23
CA ILE A 33 19.93 -1.70 3.85
C ILE A 33 18.99 -1.07 2.84
N THR A 34 18.09 -1.86 2.30
CA THR A 34 17.01 -1.36 1.45
C THR A 34 15.82 -0.98 2.32
N LYS A 35 15.47 0.30 2.33
CA LYS A 35 14.30 0.81 3.03
C LYS A 35 13.08 0.71 2.12
N LEU A 36 11.99 0.14 2.61
CA LEU A 36 10.67 0.19 2.01
C LEU A 36 9.71 0.95 2.92
N THR A 37 9.01 1.91 2.37
CA THR A 37 7.91 2.63 3.03
C THR A 37 6.58 2.08 2.54
N ILE A 38 5.76 1.57 3.43
CA ILE A 38 4.41 1.10 3.12
C ILE A 38 3.41 2.10 3.68
N LEU A 39 2.60 2.65 2.78
CA LEU A 39 1.45 3.48 3.11
C LEU A 39 0.19 2.66 2.89
N HIS A 40 -0.77 2.79 3.77
CA HIS A 40 -2.07 2.18 3.55
C HIS A 40 -3.21 3.11 3.95
N THR A 41 -4.33 2.93 3.28
CA THR A 41 -5.62 3.53 3.60
C THR A 41 -6.68 2.45 3.69
N ASN A 42 -7.80 2.76 4.28
CA ASN A 42 -8.99 1.93 4.37
C ASN A 42 -10.19 2.80 4.73
N ASP A 43 -11.38 2.30 4.47
CA ASP A 43 -12.65 2.90 4.93
C ASP A 43 -12.77 4.40 4.60
N TRP A 44 -12.49 4.80 3.35
CA TRP A 44 -12.70 6.22 3.03
C TRP A 44 -14.18 6.55 2.86
N HIS A 45 -15.00 5.57 2.48
CA HIS A 45 -16.43 5.75 2.37
C HIS A 45 -16.82 7.00 1.57
N SER A 46 -16.25 7.13 0.36
CA SER A 46 -16.45 8.29 -0.52
C SER A 46 -16.14 9.66 0.13
N ARG A 47 -15.33 9.68 1.22
CA ARG A 47 -14.96 10.91 1.89
C ARG A 47 -13.85 11.60 1.12
N ILE A 48 -14.24 12.40 0.11
CA ILE A 48 -13.33 13.13 -0.78
C ILE A 48 -12.94 14.47 -0.17
N GLU A 49 -13.93 15.17 0.39
CA GLU A 49 -13.70 16.45 1.08
C GLU A 49 -13.31 16.23 2.53
N ALA A 50 -12.57 17.18 3.09
CA ALA A 50 -12.31 17.23 4.52
C ALA A 50 -13.62 17.27 5.32
N PHE A 51 -13.58 16.86 6.59
CA PHE A 51 -14.74 16.99 7.46
C PHE A 51 -15.14 18.46 7.60
N PRO A 52 -16.47 18.76 7.65
CA PRO A 52 -16.94 20.13 7.70
C PRO A 52 -16.48 20.85 8.97
N MET A 53 -16.41 22.18 8.89
CA MET A 53 -16.08 23.06 10.02
C MET A 53 -17.30 23.26 10.92
N ASP A 54 -17.76 22.20 11.56
CA ASP A 54 -19.02 22.12 12.32
C ASP A 54 -18.83 22.09 13.85
N GLY A 55 -17.59 22.30 14.32
CA GLY A 55 -17.25 22.23 15.73
C GLY A 55 -17.02 20.80 16.24
N SER A 56 -17.12 19.79 15.39
CA SER A 56 -16.84 18.40 15.77
C SER A 56 -15.35 18.18 16.02
N ARG A 57 -15.03 17.10 16.70
CA ARG A 57 -13.65 16.66 16.95
C ARG A 57 -12.82 16.50 15.67
N TYR A 58 -13.46 16.24 14.55
CA TYR A 58 -12.80 15.93 13.26
C TYR A 58 -12.88 17.08 12.26
N GLN A 59 -13.40 18.24 12.65
CA GLN A 59 -13.58 19.37 11.74
C GLN A 59 -12.30 19.73 11.00
N GLY A 60 -12.42 19.92 9.70
CA GLY A 60 -11.30 20.31 8.83
C GLY A 60 -10.23 19.22 8.62
N LEU A 61 -10.39 18.03 9.20
CA LEU A 61 -9.43 16.93 9.03
C LEU A 61 -9.78 16.04 7.84
N GLY A 62 -8.79 15.31 7.35
CA GLY A 62 -8.93 14.34 6.27
C GLY A 62 -9.15 14.99 4.92
N GLY A 63 -9.78 14.27 4.03
CA GLY A 63 -9.99 14.67 2.66
C GLY A 63 -8.90 14.16 1.71
N PHE A 64 -9.25 14.18 0.42
CA PHE A 64 -8.35 13.67 -0.61
C PHE A 64 -7.16 14.60 -0.86
N ALA A 65 -7.36 15.92 -0.81
CA ALA A 65 -6.31 16.90 -1.11
C ALA A 65 -5.11 16.77 -0.15
N GLU A 66 -5.39 16.70 1.16
CA GLU A 66 -4.37 16.52 2.18
C GLU A 66 -3.68 15.15 2.06
N ARG A 67 -4.44 14.11 1.75
CA ARG A 67 -3.88 12.78 1.48
C ARG A 67 -2.95 12.81 0.27
N ALA A 68 -3.35 13.47 -0.80
CA ALA A 68 -2.55 13.59 -2.02
C ALA A 68 -1.22 14.31 -1.75
N GLU A 69 -1.25 15.39 -1.02
CA GLU A 69 -0.05 16.13 -0.66
C GLU A 69 0.89 15.33 0.24
N LEU A 70 0.32 14.60 1.21
CA LEU A 70 1.09 13.72 2.10
C LEU A 70 1.76 12.59 1.31
N VAL A 71 1.03 11.90 0.44
CA VAL A 71 1.57 10.81 -0.40
C VAL A 71 2.67 11.32 -1.31
N LYS A 72 2.46 12.49 -1.94
CA LYS A 72 3.45 13.14 -2.79
C LYS A 72 4.73 13.43 -2.00
N LYS A 73 4.63 14.08 -0.85
CA LYS A 73 5.77 14.38 0.02
C LYS A 73 6.54 13.12 0.41
N ILE A 74 5.83 12.06 0.82
CA ILE A 74 6.49 10.81 1.21
C ILE A 74 7.23 10.17 0.03
N ARG A 75 6.67 10.23 -1.17
CA ARG A 75 7.33 9.73 -2.39
C ARG A 75 8.54 10.55 -2.80
N GLU A 76 8.53 11.85 -2.55
CA GLU A 76 9.71 12.71 -2.78
C GLU A 76 10.85 12.40 -1.79
N GLU A 77 10.52 12.01 -0.57
CA GLU A 77 11.49 11.70 0.49
C GLU A 77 11.96 10.24 0.51
N ASN A 78 11.30 9.33 -0.22
CA ASN A 78 11.57 7.88 -0.16
C ASN A 78 11.55 7.26 -1.56
N THR A 79 12.59 6.49 -1.88
CA THR A 79 12.75 5.84 -3.19
C THR A 79 11.77 4.69 -3.41
N ASN A 80 11.54 3.89 -2.37
CA ASN A 80 10.70 2.70 -2.44
C ASN A 80 9.46 2.93 -1.59
N VAL A 81 8.34 3.22 -2.24
CA VAL A 81 7.04 3.44 -1.58
C VAL A 81 6.01 2.52 -2.18
N LEU A 82 5.26 1.83 -1.33
CA LEU A 82 4.12 1.00 -1.69
C LEU A 82 2.87 1.61 -1.07
N LEU A 83 1.88 1.97 -1.89
CA LEU A 83 0.62 2.56 -1.45
C LEU A 83 -0.53 1.58 -1.68
N LEU A 84 -1.15 1.13 -0.62
CA LEU A 84 -2.18 0.10 -0.59
C LEU A 84 -3.50 0.62 -0.03
N ASP A 85 -4.62 -0.01 -0.43
CA ASP A 85 -5.92 0.24 0.18
C ASP A 85 -6.56 -1.07 0.65
N CYS A 86 -7.19 -1.04 1.82
CA CYS A 86 -7.77 -2.22 2.45
C CYS A 86 -9.30 -2.33 2.28
N GLY A 87 -9.88 -1.56 1.35
CA GLY A 87 -11.29 -1.64 0.99
C GLY A 87 -12.19 -0.63 1.69
N ASP A 88 -13.48 -0.74 1.41
CA ASP A 88 -14.52 0.21 1.76
C ASP A 88 -14.22 1.63 1.24
N VAL A 89 -13.81 1.66 -0.03
CA VAL A 89 -13.48 2.89 -0.75
C VAL A 89 -14.72 3.73 -1.02
N ILE A 90 -15.80 3.07 -1.43
CA ILE A 90 -17.05 3.72 -1.86
C ILE A 90 -18.12 3.68 -0.77
N GLN A 91 -19.22 4.41 -1.01
CA GLN A 91 -20.38 4.51 -0.15
C GLN A 91 -20.12 5.37 1.12
N GLY A 92 -21.08 6.18 1.53
CA GLY A 92 -21.03 6.99 2.76
C GLY A 92 -21.18 8.50 2.54
N THR A 93 -21.03 9.00 1.32
CA THR A 93 -21.29 10.40 0.98
C THR A 93 -22.12 10.54 -0.30
N PRO A 94 -22.66 11.73 -0.62
CA PRO A 94 -23.39 11.97 -1.87
C PRO A 94 -22.62 11.63 -3.15
N TYR A 95 -21.29 11.64 -3.13
CA TYR A 95 -20.47 11.25 -4.29
C TYR A 95 -20.84 9.85 -4.80
N PHE A 96 -20.96 8.88 -3.90
CA PHE A 96 -21.40 7.54 -4.30
C PHE A 96 -22.78 7.52 -4.93
N ASN A 97 -23.73 8.32 -4.43
CA ASN A 97 -25.09 8.35 -4.98
C ASN A 97 -25.13 8.81 -6.43
N PHE A 98 -24.26 9.75 -6.80
CA PHE A 98 -24.19 10.32 -8.15
C PHE A 98 -23.22 9.56 -9.07
N PHE A 99 -22.07 9.15 -8.58
CA PHE A 99 -20.96 8.65 -9.41
C PHE A 99 -20.66 7.16 -9.22
N LYS A 100 -21.33 6.48 -8.26
CA LYS A 100 -21.21 5.02 -8.07
C LYS A 100 -19.77 4.50 -7.98
N GLY A 101 -18.89 5.26 -7.34
CA GLY A 101 -17.49 4.91 -7.14
C GLY A 101 -16.53 5.41 -8.24
N GLU A 102 -17.03 5.95 -9.36
CA GLU A 102 -16.16 6.42 -10.43
C GLU A 102 -15.16 7.47 -9.95
N THR A 103 -15.62 8.43 -9.15
CA THR A 103 -14.75 9.49 -8.62
C THR A 103 -13.67 8.93 -7.73
N GLU A 104 -14.00 8.02 -6.83
CA GLU A 104 -13.07 7.40 -5.89
C GLU A 104 -11.98 6.61 -6.62
N PHE A 105 -12.35 5.77 -7.57
CA PHE A 105 -11.37 5.00 -8.37
C PHE A 105 -10.50 5.90 -9.24
N LYS A 106 -11.06 6.98 -9.80
CA LYS A 106 -10.28 8.00 -10.52
C LYS A 106 -9.24 8.65 -9.62
N LEU A 107 -9.59 8.98 -8.39
CA LEU A 107 -8.70 9.58 -7.40
C LEU A 107 -7.62 8.58 -6.92
N MET A 108 -7.97 7.30 -6.72
CA MET A 108 -7.00 6.26 -6.43
C MET A 108 -5.98 6.10 -7.56
N ASN A 109 -6.44 6.07 -8.81
CA ASN A 109 -5.57 5.99 -9.98
C ASN A 109 -4.67 7.23 -10.08
N TYR A 110 -5.19 8.43 -9.83
CA TYR A 110 -4.41 9.67 -9.79
C TYR A 110 -3.26 9.61 -8.77
N LEU A 111 -3.51 9.03 -7.58
CA LEU A 111 -2.48 8.83 -6.56
C LEU A 111 -1.55 7.65 -6.84
N ASN A 112 -1.77 6.91 -7.92
CA ASN A 112 -1.02 5.70 -8.25
C ASN A 112 -1.01 4.71 -7.07
N TYR A 113 -2.20 4.29 -6.61
CA TYR A 113 -2.28 3.17 -5.70
C TYR A 113 -1.74 1.91 -6.37
N ASP A 114 -0.88 1.19 -5.68
CA ASP A 114 -0.22 -0.01 -6.21
C ASP A 114 -1.16 -1.22 -6.23
N ALA A 115 -1.98 -1.34 -5.20
CA ALA A 115 -3.01 -2.36 -5.10
C ALA A 115 -4.10 -1.98 -4.10
N PHE A 116 -5.25 -2.65 -4.20
CA PHE A 116 -6.32 -2.58 -3.22
C PHE A 116 -7.00 -3.94 -3.07
N THR A 117 -7.72 -4.13 -1.96
CA THR A 117 -8.64 -5.23 -1.75
C THR A 117 -10.08 -4.71 -1.58
N LEU A 118 -11.05 -5.60 -1.45
CA LEU A 118 -12.46 -5.25 -1.37
C LEU A 118 -12.96 -5.31 0.07
N GLY A 119 -13.60 -4.25 0.52
CA GLY A 119 -14.47 -4.25 1.68
C GLY A 119 -15.90 -4.61 1.30
N ASN A 120 -16.79 -4.65 2.28
CA ASN A 120 -18.18 -5.05 2.04
C ASN A 120 -18.96 -3.96 1.27
N HIS A 121 -18.67 -2.69 1.46
CA HIS A 121 -19.34 -1.59 0.76
C HIS A 121 -18.90 -1.41 -0.69
N ASP A 122 -17.75 -1.96 -1.10
CA ASP A 122 -17.31 -1.87 -2.49
C ASP A 122 -18.25 -2.62 -3.46
N PHE A 123 -19.13 -3.47 -2.93
CA PHE A 123 -20.17 -4.16 -3.70
C PHE A 123 -21.52 -3.40 -3.81
N ASP A 124 -21.69 -2.30 -3.09
CA ASP A 124 -22.99 -1.58 -3.00
C ASP A 124 -23.43 -0.99 -4.34
N GLY A 125 -22.51 -0.72 -5.26
CA GLY A 125 -22.79 -0.28 -6.62
C GLY A 125 -23.09 -1.40 -7.61
N GLY A 126 -22.95 -2.67 -7.19
CA GLY A 126 -23.05 -3.86 -8.03
C GLY A 126 -21.71 -4.21 -8.71
N LEU A 127 -21.58 -5.49 -9.08
CA LEU A 127 -20.33 -6.05 -9.64
C LEU A 127 -19.97 -5.45 -11.00
N GLU A 128 -20.94 -5.16 -11.83
CA GLU A 128 -20.75 -4.57 -13.15
C GLU A 128 -20.17 -3.16 -13.05
N GLN A 129 -20.72 -2.35 -12.14
CA GLN A 129 -20.22 -0.98 -11.94
C GLN A 129 -18.81 -0.99 -11.33
N LEU A 130 -18.57 -1.87 -10.36
CA LEU A 130 -17.23 -2.03 -9.77
C LEU A 130 -16.22 -2.46 -10.82
N ALA A 131 -16.54 -3.46 -11.63
CA ALA A 131 -15.69 -3.91 -12.72
C ALA A 131 -15.42 -2.81 -13.76
N LYS A 132 -16.44 -2.00 -14.07
CA LYS A 132 -16.27 -0.84 -14.95
C LYS A 132 -15.29 0.17 -14.36
N ASN A 133 -15.45 0.54 -13.10
CA ASN A 133 -14.58 1.50 -12.43
C ASN A 133 -13.11 1.01 -12.44
N ILE A 134 -12.87 -0.27 -12.14
CA ILE A 134 -11.51 -0.85 -12.14
C ILE A 134 -10.92 -0.88 -13.56
N LYS A 135 -11.72 -1.12 -14.60
CA LYS A 135 -11.26 -1.08 -16.01
C LYS A 135 -10.93 0.33 -16.47
N ASP A 136 -11.75 1.29 -16.12
CA ASP A 136 -11.58 2.69 -16.52
C ASP A 136 -10.41 3.36 -15.78
N TYR A 137 -10.15 2.94 -14.54
CA TYR A 137 -9.10 3.45 -13.67
C TYR A 137 -8.26 2.30 -13.11
N PRO A 138 -7.31 1.74 -13.90
CA PRO A 138 -6.62 0.49 -13.58
C PRO A 138 -5.79 0.57 -12.30
N ILE A 139 -6.18 -0.22 -11.31
CA ILE A 139 -5.45 -0.48 -10.07
C ILE A 139 -5.50 -1.99 -9.83
N ASN A 140 -4.42 -2.57 -9.30
CA ASN A 140 -4.41 -4.00 -9.04
C ASN A 140 -5.42 -4.37 -7.93
N LEU A 141 -6.49 -5.05 -8.32
CA LEU A 141 -7.38 -5.70 -7.37
C LEU A 141 -6.72 -7.00 -6.89
N LEU A 142 -6.47 -7.09 -5.59
CA LEU A 142 -5.92 -8.28 -4.95
C LEU A 142 -6.96 -8.84 -3.98
N ASN A 143 -7.44 -10.06 -4.26
CA ASN A 143 -8.36 -10.73 -3.37
C ASN A 143 -8.16 -12.24 -3.43
N SER A 144 -7.91 -12.86 -2.28
CA SER A 144 -7.61 -14.29 -2.17
C SER A 144 -8.70 -15.10 -1.47
N ASN A 145 -9.71 -14.46 -0.89
CA ASN A 145 -10.75 -15.11 -0.10
C ASN A 145 -12.15 -15.14 -0.75
N TYR A 146 -12.44 -14.27 -1.73
CA TYR A 146 -13.68 -14.35 -2.51
C TYR A 146 -13.50 -15.21 -3.78
N ASP A 147 -14.48 -16.01 -4.12
CA ASP A 147 -14.54 -16.67 -5.42
C ASP A 147 -15.18 -15.74 -6.46
N LEU A 148 -14.34 -15.04 -7.20
CA LEU A 148 -14.75 -14.07 -8.20
C LEU A 148 -14.75 -14.64 -9.63
N ARG A 149 -14.42 -15.92 -9.85
CA ARG A 149 -14.17 -16.53 -11.17
C ARG A 149 -15.31 -16.37 -12.17
N ASN A 150 -16.55 -16.44 -11.73
CA ASN A 150 -17.74 -16.34 -12.58
C ASN A 150 -18.42 -14.97 -12.45
N THR A 151 -17.67 -13.92 -12.18
CA THR A 151 -18.16 -12.56 -12.02
C THR A 151 -17.43 -11.62 -12.98
N PRO A 152 -17.94 -10.40 -13.22
CA PRO A 152 -17.23 -9.38 -13.99
C PRO A 152 -15.85 -9.01 -13.46
N LEU A 153 -15.54 -9.36 -12.20
CA LEU A 153 -14.24 -9.12 -11.55
C LEU A 153 -13.23 -10.26 -11.77
N GLY A 154 -13.64 -11.41 -12.30
CA GLY A 154 -12.80 -12.60 -12.36
C GLY A 154 -11.48 -12.39 -13.08
N GLU A 155 -11.49 -11.70 -14.23
CA GLU A 155 -10.29 -11.39 -15.00
C GLU A 155 -9.48 -10.20 -14.44
N LEU A 156 -10.10 -9.39 -13.60
CA LEU A 156 -9.48 -8.21 -12.99
C LEU A 156 -8.79 -8.55 -11.67
N ASN A 157 -9.23 -9.62 -11.02
CA ASN A 157 -8.73 -10.05 -9.73
C ASN A 157 -7.44 -10.87 -9.86
N LYS A 158 -6.49 -10.57 -8.99
CA LYS A 158 -5.32 -11.42 -8.72
C LYS A 158 -5.37 -11.87 -7.27
N GLN A 159 -4.95 -13.10 -7.00
CA GLN A 159 -4.87 -13.58 -5.62
C GLN A 159 -3.77 -12.87 -4.84
N TYR A 160 -2.66 -12.57 -5.51
CA TYR A 160 -1.52 -11.84 -4.94
C TYR A 160 -0.74 -11.13 -6.05
N GLN A 161 0.10 -10.19 -5.64
CA GLN A 161 1.07 -9.51 -6.50
C GLN A 161 2.43 -9.46 -5.80
N VAL A 162 3.51 -9.66 -6.56
CA VAL A 162 4.88 -9.47 -6.06
C VAL A 162 5.43 -8.17 -6.60
N PHE A 163 5.71 -7.24 -5.70
CA PHE A 163 6.39 -5.97 -5.99
C PHE A 163 7.90 -6.15 -5.78
N LYS A 164 8.70 -5.55 -6.65
CA LYS A 164 10.16 -5.65 -6.61
C LYS A 164 10.75 -4.28 -6.36
N PHE A 165 11.59 -4.17 -5.34
CA PHE A 165 12.31 -2.95 -4.97
C PHE A 165 13.78 -3.30 -4.79
N GLU A 166 14.65 -2.86 -5.71
CA GLU A 166 16.09 -3.14 -5.68
C GLU A 166 16.39 -4.62 -5.31
N HIS A 167 16.77 -4.85 -4.07
CA HIS A 167 17.16 -6.19 -3.57
C HIS A 167 16.05 -6.93 -2.83
N ILE A 168 14.86 -6.32 -2.64
CA ILE A 168 13.74 -6.95 -1.93
C ILE A 168 12.56 -7.23 -2.86
N LYS A 169 11.84 -8.31 -2.55
CA LYS A 169 10.57 -8.67 -3.17
C LYS A 169 9.51 -8.73 -2.08
N VAL A 170 8.40 -8.07 -2.32
CA VAL A 170 7.28 -7.99 -1.37
C VAL A 170 6.06 -8.63 -2.00
N GLY A 171 5.61 -9.74 -1.41
CA GLY A 171 4.34 -10.36 -1.77
C GLY A 171 3.20 -9.67 -1.02
N VAL A 172 2.19 -9.23 -1.76
CA VAL A 172 0.97 -8.62 -1.21
C VAL A 172 -0.22 -9.45 -1.66
N PHE A 173 -1.13 -9.73 -0.75
CA PHE A 173 -2.41 -10.41 -1.02
C PHE A 173 -3.52 -9.73 -0.21
N GLY A 174 -4.77 -9.84 -0.65
CA GLY A 174 -5.95 -9.28 0.01
C GLY A 174 -6.98 -10.34 0.34
#